data_70a2a60f901ad97018eed37582c773d3
#
_entry.id   70a2a60f901ad97018eed37582c773d3
#
_cell.length_a   1.000
_cell.length_b   1.000
_cell.length_c   1.000
_cell.angle_alpha   90.00
_cell.angle_beta   90.00
_cell.angle_gamma   90.00
#
_symmetry.space_group_name_H-M   'P 1'
#
loop_
_entity.id
_entity.type
_entity.pdbx_description
1 polymer ?
#
loop_
_entity_poly.entity_id
_entity_poly.type
_entity_poly.pdbx_seq_one_letter_code
_entity_poly.pdbx_strand_id
1 'polypeptide(L)'
;SLISTQTDKENYDEGDIIVISGKVITIIGDTQVTLQLFKDGNLIEIAQIEVSADGNYSHSLIAEGPQWKNQGVYSVKTVYGEGNIAETEFLFTPEALILETTSNYEVKAGSSGTFDIPYTMRGGTIESILIEPEIFGLIIKIEALDDGVVTLDLPREYIDAEKQNGKDEVFIILVEKQNGETIETIYEEYISN
;
A
#
# COMPACT_ATOMS: atom_id res chain seq x y z
N SER A 1 17.28 26.09 -21.72
CA SER A 1 16.11 25.50 -22.40
C SER A 1 15.00 26.53 -22.52
N LEU A 2 14.26 26.53 -23.63
CA LEU A 2 13.07 27.40 -23.80
C LEU A 2 11.82 26.83 -23.13
N ILE A 3 11.92 25.66 -22.51
CA ILE A 3 10.85 24.98 -21.79
C ILE A 3 11.37 24.55 -20.41
N SER A 4 10.49 24.59 -19.40
CA SER A 4 10.68 23.98 -18.09
C SER A 4 9.55 23.02 -17.80
N THR A 5 9.81 22.00 -16.98
CA THR A 5 8.80 21.04 -16.49
C THR A 5 9.06 20.68 -15.04
N GLN A 6 8.00 20.43 -14.30
CA GLN A 6 8.03 20.00 -12.90
C GLN A 6 6.76 19.23 -12.55
N THR A 7 6.82 18.47 -11.48
CA THR A 7 5.67 17.87 -10.82
C THR A 7 5.27 18.65 -9.59
N ASP A 8 4.03 18.55 -9.15
CA ASP A 8 3.54 19.23 -7.93
C ASP A 8 4.06 18.59 -6.64
N LYS A 9 4.48 17.29 -6.70
CA LYS A 9 5.12 16.57 -5.61
C LYS A 9 6.35 15.81 -6.12
N GLU A 10 7.23 15.38 -5.21
CA GLU A 10 8.38 14.51 -5.51
C GLU A 10 8.03 13.01 -5.35
N ASN A 11 6.99 12.69 -4.57
CA ASN A 11 6.55 11.32 -4.28
C ASN A 11 5.04 11.21 -4.48
N TYR A 12 4.60 10.10 -5.06
CA TYR A 12 3.21 9.76 -5.28
C TYR A 12 2.94 8.30 -4.94
N ASP A 13 1.74 8.05 -4.41
CA ASP A 13 1.22 6.72 -4.15
C ASP A 13 0.17 6.33 -5.21
N GLU A 14 -0.18 5.04 -5.28
CA GLU A 14 -1.22 4.57 -6.19
C GLU A 14 -2.56 5.30 -5.90
N GLY A 15 -3.22 5.75 -6.97
CA GLY A 15 -4.43 6.55 -6.89
C GLY A 15 -4.21 8.06 -6.74
N ASP A 16 -2.99 8.51 -6.51
CA ASP A 16 -2.68 9.94 -6.46
C ASP A 16 -2.87 10.62 -7.82
N ILE A 17 -3.28 11.88 -7.78
CA ILE A 17 -3.28 12.75 -8.94
C ILE A 17 -1.89 13.37 -9.08
N ILE A 18 -1.24 13.15 -10.22
CA ILE A 18 0.04 13.74 -10.58
C ILE A 18 -0.24 14.95 -11.46
N VAL A 19 0.21 16.12 -11.03
CA VAL A 19 0.11 17.35 -11.83
C VAL A 19 1.49 17.68 -12.38
N ILE A 20 1.64 17.59 -13.71
CA ILE A 20 2.84 17.96 -14.43
C ILE A 20 2.60 19.34 -15.04
N SER A 21 3.45 20.29 -14.73
CA SER A 21 3.31 21.66 -15.20
C SER A 21 4.65 22.25 -15.64
N GLY A 22 4.57 23.31 -16.41
CA GLY A 22 5.77 24.00 -16.86
C GLY A 22 5.47 25.29 -17.61
N LYS A 23 6.53 25.85 -18.17
CA LYS A 23 6.45 27.09 -18.91
C LYS A 23 7.33 27.06 -20.15
N VAL A 24 6.82 27.58 -21.25
CA VAL A 24 7.62 27.94 -22.44
C VAL A 24 7.91 29.47 -22.43
N ILE A 25 9.16 29.84 -22.75
CA ILE A 25 9.57 31.24 -22.71
C ILE A 25 9.07 31.98 -23.96
N THR A 26 8.98 31.27 -25.09
CA THR A 26 8.55 31.87 -26.36
C THR A 26 7.48 30.95 -26.97
N ILE A 27 6.31 31.52 -27.24
CA ILE A 27 5.20 30.83 -27.89
C ILE A 27 5.46 30.77 -29.39
N ILE A 28 5.41 29.55 -29.96
CA ILE A 28 5.64 29.28 -31.37
C ILE A 28 4.30 28.87 -32.02
N GLY A 29 3.57 29.88 -32.52
CA GLY A 29 2.27 29.63 -33.17
C GLY A 29 1.35 28.72 -32.34
N ASP A 30 0.74 27.71 -32.98
CA ASP A 30 -0.15 26.75 -32.36
C ASP A 30 0.60 25.45 -31.93
N THR A 31 1.92 25.55 -31.67
CA THR A 31 2.73 24.42 -31.27
C THR A 31 2.35 23.94 -29.87
N GLN A 32 2.02 22.67 -29.75
CA GLN A 32 1.71 22.02 -28.49
C GLN A 32 2.98 21.46 -27.80
N VAL A 33 2.95 21.34 -26.49
CA VAL A 33 3.94 20.58 -25.72
C VAL A 33 3.60 19.11 -25.81
N THR A 34 4.55 18.27 -26.25
CA THR A 34 4.44 16.83 -26.16
C THR A 34 5.02 16.37 -24.83
N LEU A 35 4.19 15.75 -24.01
CA LEU A 35 4.59 15.10 -22.75
C LEU A 35 4.74 13.61 -22.98
N GLN A 36 5.79 13.05 -22.45
CA GLN A 36 6.05 11.61 -22.42
C GLN A 36 6.43 11.20 -20.99
N LEU A 37 5.77 10.17 -20.47
CA LEU A 37 6.07 9.59 -19.17
C LEU A 37 6.70 8.21 -19.37
N PHE A 38 7.80 7.94 -18.70
CA PHE A 38 8.55 6.70 -18.80
C PHE A 38 8.73 6.03 -17.44
N LYS A 39 8.76 4.69 -17.46
CA LYS A 39 9.25 3.84 -16.38
C LYS A 39 10.23 2.83 -16.93
N ASP A 40 11.45 2.83 -16.40
CA ASP A 40 12.53 1.91 -16.83
C ASP A 40 12.73 1.89 -18.36
N GLY A 41 12.65 3.07 -18.99
CA GLY A 41 12.77 3.24 -20.44
C GLY A 41 11.51 2.89 -21.27
N ASN A 42 10.45 2.37 -20.64
CA ASN A 42 9.18 2.09 -21.29
C ASN A 42 8.26 3.29 -21.25
N LEU A 43 7.61 3.61 -22.37
CA LEU A 43 6.62 4.68 -22.44
C LEU A 43 5.36 4.25 -21.72
N ILE A 44 4.97 5.02 -20.69
CA ILE A 44 3.76 4.80 -19.89
C ILE A 44 2.60 5.62 -20.41
N GLU A 45 2.87 6.89 -20.75
CA GLU A 45 1.87 7.82 -21.24
C GLU A 45 2.48 8.82 -22.22
N ILE A 46 1.66 9.29 -23.16
CA ILE A 46 1.97 10.39 -24.06
C ILE A 46 0.76 11.33 -24.14
N ALA A 47 1.00 12.63 -24.02
CA ALA A 47 -0.03 13.65 -24.16
C ALA A 47 0.47 14.83 -24.99
N GLN A 48 -0.48 15.51 -25.67
CA GLN A 48 -0.24 16.80 -26.30
C GLN A 48 -1.00 17.87 -25.53
N ILE A 49 -0.29 18.93 -25.13
CA ILE A 49 -0.79 19.93 -24.20
C ILE A 49 -0.73 21.28 -24.88
N GLU A 50 -1.85 22.00 -24.87
CA GLU A 50 -1.90 23.37 -25.36
C GLU A 50 -1.15 24.29 -24.40
N VAL A 51 -0.44 25.25 -24.99
CA VAL A 51 0.25 26.32 -24.25
C VAL A 51 -0.68 27.51 -24.15
N SER A 52 -0.91 27.96 -22.92
CA SER A 52 -1.72 29.17 -22.69
C SER A 52 -1.00 30.46 -23.12
N ALA A 53 -1.74 31.54 -23.27
CA ALA A 53 -1.20 32.81 -23.78
C ALA A 53 -0.06 33.39 -22.93
N ASP A 54 0.06 33.01 -21.67
CA ASP A 54 1.15 33.40 -20.76
C ASP A 54 2.34 32.42 -20.77
N GLY A 55 2.29 31.43 -21.68
CA GLY A 55 3.33 30.38 -21.83
C GLY A 55 3.23 29.22 -20.88
N ASN A 56 2.26 29.15 -19.98
CA ASN A 56 2.11 28.05 -19.06
C ASN A 56 1.42 26.85 -19.73
N TYR A 57 1.75 25.64 -19.26
CA TYR A 57 1.08 24.40 -19.63
C TYR A 57 0.94 23.50 -18.41
N SER A 58 -0.06 22.64 -18.40
CA SER A 58 -0.31 21.67 -17.33
C SER A 58 -1.06 20.45 -17.86
N HIS A 59 -0.71 19.29 -17.29
CA HIS A 59 -1.37 18.02 -17.54
C HIS A 59 -1.54 17.29 -16.22
N SER A 60 -2.70 16.67 -16.03
CA SER A 60 -2.99 15.88 -14.84
C SER A 60 -3.32 14.46 -15.24
N LEU A 61 -2.77 13.49 -14.52
CA LEU A 61 -3.05 12.07 -14.69
C LEU A 61 -3.20 11.41 -13.32
N ILE A 62 -3.84 10.24 -13.29
CA ILE A 62 -4.00 9.44 -12.06
C ILE A 62 -3.01 8.29 -12.12
N ALA A 63 -2.26 8.09 -11.03
CA ALA A 63 -1.30 7.00 -10.89
C ALA A 63 -2.01 5.67 -10.59
N GLU A 64 -2.78 5.14 -11.56
CA GLU A 64 -3.53 3.90 -11.39
C GLU A 64 -3.52 3.03 -12.65
N GLY A 65 -3.81 1.73 -12.47
CA GLY A 65 -3.97 0.79 -13.57
C GLY A 65 -2.73 -0.06 -13.87
N PRO A 66 -2.78 -0.85 -14.97
CA PRO A 66 -1.82 -1.93 -15.19
C PRO A 66 -0.37 -1.51 -15.41
N GLN A 67 -0.12 -0.25 -15.74
CA GLN A 67 1.22 0.29 -15.96
C GLN A 67 1.86 0.90 -14.71
N TRP A 68 1.07 1.03 -13.61
CA TRP A 68 1.46 1.60 -12.33
C TRP A 68 1.70 0.54 -11.25
N LYS A 69 2.43 -0.54 -11.60
CA LYS A 69 2.65 -1.68 -10.70
C LYS A 69 4.03 -1.71 -10.05
N ASN A 70 4.97 -0.98 -10.61
CA ASN A 70 6.36 -1.06 -10.19
C ASN A 70 6.76 0.20 -9.44
N GLN A 71 7.17 0.01 -8.18
CA GLN A 71 7.79 1.06 -7.38
C GLN A 71 9.04 1.60 -8.06
N GLY A 72 9.32 2.88 -7.85
CA GLY A 72 10.58 3.50 -8.23
C GLY A 72 10.41 4.80 -8.99
N VAL A 73 11.49 5.24 -9.65
CA VAL A 73 11.56 6.50 -10.35
C VAL A 73 10.83 6.43 -11.69
N TYR A 74 9.98 7.42 -11.93
CA TYR A 74 9.32 7.71 -13.19
C TYR A 74 9.89 8.99 -13.77
N SER A 75 10.18 9.01 -15.07
CA SER A 75 10.77 10.17 -15.76
C SER A 75 9.76 10.83 -16.68
N VAL A 76 9.59 12.12 -16.54
CA VAL A 76 8.76 12.96 -17.40
C VAL A 76 9.66 13.70 -18.36
N LYS A 77 9.37 13.59 -19.65
CA LYS A 77 10.04 14.34 -20.72
C LYS A 77 9.02 15.20 -21.45
N THR A 78 9.27 16.49 -21.54
CA THR A 78 8.47 17.42 -22.34
C THR A 78 9.28 17.95 -23.50
N VAL A 79 8.63 18.02 -24.66
CA VAL A 79 9.23 18.50 -25.92
C VAL A 79 8.37 19.60 -26.48
N TYR A 80 8.99 20.73 -26.87
CA TYR A 80 8.31 21.87 -27.48
C TYR A 80 9.04 22.38 -28.71
N GLY A 81 8.41 22.28 -29.87
CA GLY A 81 9.04 22.60 -31.14
C GLY A 81 10.28 21.75 -31.42
N GLU A 82 11.23 22.28 -32.19
CA GLU A 82 12.45 21.57 -32.52
C GLU A 82 13.51 21.73 -31.42
N GLY A 83 13.89 20.60 -30.78
CA GLY A 83 15.05 20.50 -29.88
C GLY A 83 14.90 21.14 -28.50
N ASN A 84 13.73 21.68 -28.15
CA ASN A 84 13.49 22.19 -26.78
C ASN A 84 12.92 21.07 -25.90
N ILE A 85 13.74 20.57 -24.99
CA ILE A 85 13.43 19.46 -24.10
C ILE A 85 13.63 19.91 -22.66
N ALA A 86 12.69 19.52 -21.78
CA ALA A 86 12.85 19.55 -20.33
C ALA A 86 12.47 18.20 -19.75
N GLU A 87 13.12 17.84 -18.65
CA GLU A 87 12.90 16.57 -17.96
C GLU A 87 12.76 16.81 -16.46
N THR A 88 11.95 15.99 -15.81
CA THR A 88 11.82 15.91 -14.36
C THR A 88 11.51 14.46 -13.97
N GLU A 89 11.67 14.14 -12.70
CA GLU A 89 11.45 12.80 -12.17
C GLU A 89 10.63 12.88 -10.89
N PHE A 90 9.94 11.79 -10.58
CA PHE A 90 9.27 11.59 -9.32
C PHE A 90 9.35 10.13 -8.89
N LEU A 91 9.18 9.88 -7.60
CA LEU A 91 9.11 8.54 -7.04
C LEU A 91 7.64 8.11 -6.96
N PHE A 92 7.36 6.88 -7.39
CA PHE A 92 6.05 6.28 -7.27
C PHE A 92 6.12 5.01 -6.39
N THR A 93 5.14 4.87 -5.49
CA THR A 93 4.93 3.69 -4.67
C THR A 93 3.56 3.12 -4.99
N PRO A 94 3.46 1.91 -5.57
CA PRO A 94 2.16 1.25 -5.74
C PRO A 94 1.59 0.93 -4.37
N GLU A 95 0.26 0.94 -4.25
CA GLU A 95 -0.39 0.27 -3.13
C GLU A 95 0.09 -1.18 -3.18
N ALA A 96 0.78 -1.63 -2.13
CA ALA A 96 1.31 -2.98 -2.09
C ALA A 96 0.18 -3.93 -2.49
N LEU A 97 0.44 -4.85 -3.42
CA LEU A 97 -0.46 -5.97 -3.68
C LEU A 97 -0.58 -6.69 -2.34
N ILE A 98 -1.63 -6.37 -1.60
CA ILE A 98 -1.90 -6.93 -0.30
C ILE A 98 -2.26 -8.38 -0.56
N LEU A 99 -1.22 -9.21 -0.56
CA LEU A 99 -1.36 -10.64 -0.73
C LEU A 99 -2.16 -11.15 0.47
N GLU A 100 -3.40 -11.54 0.22
CA GLU A 100 -4.21 -12.24 1.21
C GLU A 100 -3.84 -13.71 1.18
N THR A 101 -3.39 -14.22 2.32
CA THR A 101 -3.06 -15.64 2.51
C THR A 101 -4.07 -16.27 3.45
N THR A 102 -4.77 -17.29 2.99
CA THR A 102 -5.63 -18.14 3.82
C THR A 102 -4.94 -19.47 4.02
N SER A 103 -4.77 -19.91 5.26
CA SER A 103 -4.09 -21.14 5.63
C SER A 103 -4.52 -21.62 7.03
N ASN A 104 -3.98 -22.75 7.46
CA ASN A 104 -4.13 -23.28 8.82
C ASN A 104 -2.79 -23.25 9.52
N TYR A 105 -2.79 -22.90 10.81
CA TYR A 105 -1.61 -22.97 11.66
C TYR A 105 -1.82 -24.05 12.73
N GLU A 106 -0.96 -25.08 12.73
CA GLU A 106 -1.01 -26.12 13.75
C GLU A 106 -0.40 -25.63 15.07
N VAL A 107 -1.20 -25.62 16.12
CA VAL A 107 -0.82 -25.16 17.46
C VAL A 107 -0.74 -26.34 18.42
N LYS A 108 0.28 -26.34 19.29
CA LYS A 108 0.46 -27.38 20.33
C LYS A 108 -0.30 -27.00 21.59
N ALA A 109 -1.24 -27.85 21.99
CA ALA A 109 -2.04 -27.73 23.22
C ALA A 109 -1.47 -28.52 24.40
N GLY A 110 -0.17 -28.66 24.50
CA GLY A 110 0.51 -29.41 25.57
C GLY A 110 0.11 -30.90 25.57
N SER A 111 -0.45 -31.39 26.68
CA SER A 111 -0.90 -32.79 26.80
C SER A 111 -2.17 -33.13 26.00
N SER A 112 -2.88 -32.13 25.50
CA SER A 112 -4.12 -32.29 24.72
C SER A 112 -3.88 -32.49 23.22
N GLY A 113 -2.61 -32.54 22.80
CA GLY A 113 -2.25 -32.76 21.39
C GLY A 113 -2.03 -31.50 20.61
N THR A 114 -2.49 -31.51 19.36
CA THR A 114 -2.42 -30.33 18.46
C THR A 114 -3.81 -30.03 17.89
N PHE A 115 -4.05 -28.79 17.52
CA PHE A 115 -5.23 -28.38 16.78
C PHE A 115 -4.84 -27.30 15.78
N ASP A 116 -5.66 -27.12 14.74
CA ASP A 116 -5.44 -26.12 13.70
C ASP A 116 -6.23 -24.84 14.00
N ILE A 117 -5.59 -23.69 13.78
CA ILE A 117 -6.24 -22.39 13.74
C ILE A 117 -6.26 -21.95 12.27
N PRO A 118 -7.44 -21.97 11.61
CA PRO A 118 -7.60 -21.35 10.31
C PRO A 118 -7.38 -19.84 10.42
N TYR A 119 -6.66 -19.29 9.48
CA TYR A 119 -6.43 -17.84 9.45
C TYR A 119 -6.43 -17.27 8.03
N THR A 120 -6.74 -15.98 7.97
CA THR A 120 -6.51 -15.15 6.78
C THR A 120 -5.66 -13.96 7.19
N MET A 121 -4.55 -13.77 6.51
CA MET A 121 -3.61 -12.67 6.73
C MET A 121 -3.50 -11.81 5.49
N ARG A 122 -3.64 -10.51 5.66
CA ARG A 122 -3.46 -9.49 4.65
C ARG A 122 -2.42 -8.50 5.14
N GLY A 123 -1.45 -8.11 4.30
CA GLY A 123 -0.41 -7.12 4.61
C GLY A 123 0.78 -7.66 5.39
N GLY A 124 0.96 -8.97 5.46
CA GLY A 124 2.09 -9.60 6.15
C GLY A 124 2.03 -11.11 6.15
N THR A 125 2.84 -11.73 6.99
CA THR A 125 2.88 -13.18 7.19
C THR A 125 2.85 -13.53 8.68
N ILE A 126 2.20 -14.64 9.05
CA ILE A 126 2.25 -15.20 10.38
C ILE A 126 3.50 -16.08 10.50
N GLU A 127 4.42 -15.71 11.38
CA GLU A 127 5.62 -16.48 11.66
C GLU A 127 5.35 -17.61 12.67
N SER A 128 4.56 -17.32 13.72
CA SER A 128 4.21 -18.31 14.72
C SER A 128 2.92 -17.96 15.47
N ILE A 129 2.20 -19.02 15.92
CA ILE A 129 1.09 -18.93 16.87
C ILE A 129 1.41 -19.88 18.03
N LEU A 130 1.42 -19.33 19.25
CA LEU A 130 1.74 -20.07 20.48
C LEU A 130 0.64 -19.85 21.51
N ILE A 131 0.26 -20.91 22.23
CA ILE A 131 -0.56 -20.78 23.44
C ILE A 131 0.35 -20.42 24.60
N GLU A 132 -0.02 -19.40 25.35
CA GLU A 132 0.64 -19.02 26.58
C GLU A 132 -0.32 -19.25 27.77
N PRO A 133 -0.18 -20.41 28.45
CA PRO A 133 -1.12 -20.80 29.51
C PRO A 133 -1.08 -19.87 30.72
N GLU A 134 0.03 -19.20 30.99
CA GLU A 134 0.18 -18.32 32.15
C GLU A 134 -0.71 -17.06 32.04
N ILE A 135 -0.98 -16.62 30.83
CA ILE A 135 -1.84 -15.45 30.56
C ILE A 135 -3.20 -15.84 29.96
N PHE A 136 -3.46 -17.16 29.80
CA PHE A 136 -4.67 -17.66 29.14
C PHE A 136 -4.87 -17.06 27.75
N GLY A 137 -3.80 -16.94 26.96
CA GLY A 137 -3.80 -16.21 25.71
C GLY A 137 -3.05 -16.89 24.58
N LEU A 138 -3.14 -16.27 23.40
CA LEU A 138 -2.34 -16.59 22.22
C LEU A 138 -1.30 -15.50 22.01
N ILE A 139 -0.09 -15.91 21.66
CA ILE A 139 0.95 -15.02 21.15
C ILE A 139 1.09 -15.32 19.66
N ILE A 140 0.84 -14.31 18.85
CA ILE A 140 0.96 -14.40 17.40
C ILE A 140 2.09 -13.50 16.96
N LYS A 141 3.11 -14.10 16.34
CA LYS A 141 4.22 -13.34 15.77
C LYS A 141 3.97 -13.11 14.29
N ILE A 142 3.99 -11.85 13.89
CA ILE A 142 3.68 -11.39 12.54
C ILE A 142 4.87 -10.61 11.99
N GLU A 143 5.25 -10.91 10.75
CA GLU A 143 6.07 -10.03 9.93
C GLU A 143 5.15 -9.17 9.07
N ALA A 144 4.95 -7.92 9.48
CA ALA A 144 4.13 -6.97 8.73
C ALA A 144 4.96 -6.34 7.61
N LEU A 145 4.41 -6.36 6.40
CA LEU A 145 4.98 -5.71 5.22
C LEU A 145 4.34 -4.35 4.96
N ASP A 146 3.08 -4.21 5.41
CA ASP A 146 2.28 -3.00 5.28
C ASP A 146 1.15 -3.02 6.33
N ASP A 147 0.30 -1.99 6.35
CA ASP A 147 -0.95 -2.01 7.10
C ASP A 147 -1.80 -3.20 6.65
N GLY A 148 -2.33 -3.94 7.61
CA GLY A 148 -2.99 -5.20 7.29
C GLY A 148 -4.03 -5.63 8.29
N VAL A 149 -4.63 -6.78 8.00
CA VAL A 149 -5.64 -7.43 8.84
C VAL A 149 -5.29 -8.90 9.01
N VAL A 150 -5.38 -9.39 10.22
CA VAL A 150 -5.38 -10.82 10.51
C VAL A 150 -6.77 -11.24 11.01
N THR A 151 -7.31 -12.29 10.42
CA THR A 151 -8.55 -12.95 10.85
C THR A 151 -8.18 -14.35 11.31
N LEU A 152 -8.63 -14.74 12.50
CA LEU A 152 -8.41 -16.05 13.08
C LEU A 152 -9.75 -16.72 13.33
N ASP A 153 -9.86 -18.00 12.98
CA ASP A 153 -10.99 -18.82 13.40
C ASP A 153 -10.55 -19.63 14.65
N LEU A 154 -10.98 -19.16 15.82
CA LEU A 154 -10.58 -19.73 17.10
C LEU A 154 -11.54 -20.84 17.51
N PRO A 155 -11.07 -22.12 17.58
CA PRO A 155 -11.93 -23.22 18.01
C PRO A 155 -12.22 -23.08 19.52
N ARG A 156 -13.48 -22.82 19.86
CA ARG A 156 -13.96 -22.59 21.24
C ARG A 156 -13.64 -23.75 22.21
N GLU A 157 -13.48 -24.94 21.69
CA GLU A 157 -13.07 -26.11 22.50
C GLU A 157 -11.69 -25.94 23.15
N TYR A 158 -10.79 -25.16 22.52
CA TYR A 158 -9.40 -24.96 22.97
C TYR A 158 -9.12 -23.53 23.43
N ILE A 159 -9.84 -22.57 22.84
CA ILE A 159 -9.62 -21.14 23.09
C ILE A 159 -10.99 -20.48 23.23
N ASP A 160 -11.38 -20.21 24.47
CA ASP A 160 -12.64 -19.54 24.76
C ASP A 160 -12.43 -18.51 25.87
N ALA A 161 -13.03 -17.36 25.70
CA ALA A 161 -13.12 -16.33 26.74
C ALA A 161 -14.48 -16.46 27.44
N GLU A 162 -14.55 -17.31 28.47
CA GLU A 162 -15.76 -17.55 29.23
C GLU A 162 -15.62 -17.12 30.69
N LYS A 163 -16.61 -16.41 31.21
CA LYS A 163 -16.72 -16.09 32.64
C LYS A 163 -17.09 -17.31 33.46
N GLN A 164 -16.78 -17.30 34.75
CA GLN A 164 -17.16 -18.37 35.69
C GLN A 164 -18.68 -18.65 35.73
N ASN A 165 -19.51 -17.78 35.23
CA ASN A 165 -20.97 -17.92 35.15
C ASN A 165 -21.48 -18.45 33.80
N GLY A 166 -20.58 -18.89 32.90
CA GLY A 166 -20.92 -19.43 31.59
C GLY A 166 -21.32 -18.37 30.56
N LYS A 167 -20.97 -17.11 30.78
CA LYS A 167 -21.17 -16.04 29.78
C LYS A 167 -19.88 -15.71 29.09
N ASP A 168 -19.96 -15.42 27.79
CA ASP A 168 -18.82 -14.96 27.00
C ASP A 168 -18.18 -13.72 27.64
N GLU A 169 -16.87 -13.67 27.59
CA GLU A 169 -16.02 -12.51 27.92
C GLU A 169 -15.43 -11.94 26.64
N VAL A 170 -15.00 -10.69 26.67
CA VAL A 170 -14.32 -10.08 25.55
C VAL A 170 -12.84 -10.44 25.56
N PHE A 171 -12.26 -10.65 24.37
CA PHE A 171 -10.82 -10.79 24.23
C PHE A 171 -10.15 -9.43 24.38
N ILE A 172 -8.97 -9.40 25.00
CA ILE A 172 -8.11 -8.21 25.01
C ILE A 172 -7.00 -8.48 24.01
N ILE A 173 -6.87 -7.60 23.01
CA ILE A 173 -5.83 -7.73 21.98
C ILE A 173 -4.80 -6.62 22.18
N LEU A 174 -3.57 -7.05 22.43
CA LEU A 174 -2.41 -6.17 22.57
C LEU A 174 -1.47 -6.41 21.38
N VAL A 175 -1.05 -5.34 20.75
CA VAL A 175 -0.03 -5.37 19.70
C VAL A 175 1.25 -4.76 20.25
N GLU A 176 2.30 -5.56 20.32
CA GLU A 176 3.65 -5.11 20.65
C GLU A 176 4.44 -4.88 19.36
N LYS A 177 4.92 -3.66 19.17
CA LYS A 177 5.75 -3.29 18.04
C LYS A 177 7.23 -3.63 18.31
N GLN A 178 8.04 -3.70 17.27
CA GLN A 178 9.49 -3.95 17.37
C GLN A 178 10.25 -2.95 18.25
N ASN A 179 9.72 -1.74 18.41
CA ASN A 179 10.28 -0.72 19.29
C ASN A 179 9.92 -0.90 20.77
N GLY A 180 9.16 -1.96 21.12
CA GLY A 180 8.68 -2.22 22.48
C GLY A 180 7.43 -1.44 22.88
N GLU A 181 6.84 -0.68 21.99
CA GLU A 181 5.56 0.00 22.22
C GLU A 181 4.42 -1.02 22.17
N THR A 182 3.59 -1.05 23.22
CA THR A 182 2.40 -1.90 23.27
C THR A 182 1.15 -1.04 23.15
N ILE A 183 0.28 -1.39 22.23
CA ILE A 183 -1.00 -0.73 22.01
C ILE A 183 -2.13 -1.74 22.15
N GLU A 184 -3.24 -1.33 22.77
CA GLU A 184 -4.49 -2.07 22.73
C GLU A 184 -5.17 -1.77 21.40
N THR A 185 -5.60 -2.80 20.68
CA THR A 185 -6.29 -2.64 19.40
C THR A 185 -7.73 -3.14 19.48
N ILE A 186 -8.56 -2.63 18.61
CA ILE A 186 -9.94 -3.09 18.44
C ILE A 186 -9.98 -4.32 17.55
N TYR A 187 -11.00 -5.16 17.75
CA TYR A 187 -11.29 -6.30 16.91
C TYR A 187 -12.79 -6.40 16.64
N GLU A 188 -13.15 -7.14 15.62
CA GLU A 188 -14.51 -7.52 15.30
C GLU A 188 -14.68 -9.01 15.51
N GLU A 189 -15.74 -9.44 16.18
CA GLU A 189 -16.03 -10.84 16.43
C GLU A 189 -17.17 -11.30 15.53
N TYR A 190 -16.94 -12.40 14.82
CA TYR A 190 -17.93 -13.07 13.98
C TYR A 190 -18.17 -14.48 14.53
N ILE A 191 -19.42 -14.79 14.87
CA ILE A 191 -19.78 -16.15 15.28
C ILE A 191 -20.05 -16.97 14.03
N SER A 192 -19.16 -17.92 13.71
CA SER A 192 -19.41 -18.93 12.67
C SER A 192 -20.39 -19.96 13.20
N ASN A 193 -21.51 -20.17 12.49
CA ASN A 193 -22.50 -21.20 12.80
C ASN A 193 -22.01 -22.60 12.42
#